data_82c14a581414d9da74b31bcd848d4fc7
#
_entry.id   82c14a581414d9da74b31bcd848d4fc7
#
_cell.length_a   1.000
_cell.length_b   1.000
_cell.length_c   1.000
_cell.angle_alpha   90.00
_cell.angle_beta   90.00
_cell.angle_gamma   90.00
#
_symmetry.space_group_name_H-M   'P 1'
#
loop_
_entity.id
_entity.type
_entity.pdbx_description
1 polymer ?
#
loop_
_entity_poly.entity_id
_entity_poly.type
_entity_poly.pdbx_seq_one_letter_code
_entity_poly.pdbx_strand_id
1 'polypeptide(L)'
;MMPDNHFHTMRRDTVEKLKEIGVRLLRWPGGNFAGEYRWQDMFLHPDRRAPMEGYMENETQPFTHGYDMHEIDTDDFIALCREIGAEPFLTINAAWDSPEVCAAWVEYCNGPAESKYGRLRAQRGHQEPYNVKWWSLGNEMGYGHMEGANANTPDGYASLVETHARAMLKVTPDLKFVSSGPYPNQEWVDVSIKKLAPIAPYVSLHTYNSVHWDFTSPEGMERCYNEMIRMPIHNLGILRRLHDMLTEKTFISYDEWNLWKTWCRNPSSMEGIFTAQMLHMFMHESEKQRMPMACYFEPVNEGAMQVHPDHTELTATGQAFALLSRHAGGKLCTVDGVEDFEVVATIDDHHVLTLTMLNLNW
;
A
#
# COMPACT_ATOMS: atom_id res chain seq x y z
N MET A 1 7.59 24.11 21.23
CA MET A 1 8.40 22.96 20.78
C MET A 1 8.11 21.84 21.77
N MET A 2 7.51 20.76 21.36
CA MET A 2 7.33 19.57 22.22
C MET A 2 8.51 18.65 21.93
N PRO A 3 9.57 18.64 22.75
CA PRO A 3 10.87 18.04 22.40
C PRO A 3 10.85 16.52 22.26
N ASP A 4 9.84 15.83 22.82
CA ASP A 4 9.89 14.38 22.98
C ASP A 4 8.88 13.59 22.12
N ASN A 5 8.14 14.24 21.21
CA ASN A 5 7.10 13.58 20.40
C ASN A 5 7.49 13.37 18.93
N HIS A 6 8.79 13.16 18.65
CA HIS A 6 9.27 12.86 17.31
C HIS A 6 10.04 11.55 17.26
N PHE A 7 9.83 10.80 16.19
CA PHE A 7 10.61 9.67 15.74
C PHE A 7 11.12 10.00 14.35
N HIS A 8 12.40 10.34 14.22
CA HIS A 8 12.93 10.99 13.02
C HIS A 8 12.12 12.27 12.69
N THR A 9 11.64 12.40 11.47
CA THR A 9 10.77 13.51 11.04
C THR A 9 9.29 13.30 11.37
N MET A 10 8.91 12.09 11.84
CA MET A 10 7.53 11.70 12.11
C MET A 10 7.13 11.92 13.56
N ARG A 11 5.85 12.09 13.82
CA ARG A 11 5.31 12.16 15.18
C ARG A 11 5.32 10.77 15.82
N ARG A 12 5.81 10.70 17.05
CA ARG A 12 5.89 9.43 17.79
C ARG A 12 4.52 8.84 18.09
N ASP A 13 3.52 9.65 18.44
CA ASP A 13 2.17 9.18 18.68
C ASP A 13 1.52 8.58 17.42
N THR A 14 1.82 9.10 16.22
CA THR A 14 1.41 8.51 14.94
C THR A 14 2.08 7.16 14.71
N VAL A 15 3.39 7.05 15.00
CA VAL A 15 4.14 5.79 14.90
C VAL A 15 3.56 4.72 15.84
N GLU A 16 3.20 5.10 17.07
CA GLU A 16 2.55 4.18 18.03
C GLU A 16 1.16 3.73 17.54
N LYS A 17 0.40 4.59 16.85
CA LYS A 17 -0.87 4.19 16.24
C LYS A 17 -0.68 3.23 15.05
N LEU A 18 0.37 3.38 14.26
CA LEU A 18 0.72 2.40 13.22
C LEU A 18 1.05 1.01 13.80
N LYS A 19 1.72 0.96 14.96
CA LYS A 19 1.91 -0.30 15.70
C LYS A 19 0.60 -0.87 16.20
N GLU A 20 -0.26 -0.03 16.77
CA GLU A 20 -1.57 -0.44 17.34
C GLU A 20 -2.47 -1.08 16.29
N ILE A 21 -2.51 -0.54 15.07
CA ILE A 21 -3.27 -1.12 13.95
C ILE A 21 -2.60 -2.35 13.31
N GLY A 22 -1.41 -2.71 13.74
CA GLY A 22 -0.75 -3.97 13.37
C GLY A 22 -0.22 -4.02 11.94
N VAL A 23 0.32 -2.91 11.43
CA VAL A 23 0.92 -2.86 10.08
C VAL A 23 2.05 -3.90 9.95
N ARG A 24 2.01 -4.72 8.88
CA ARG A 24 3.01 -5.75 8.59
C ARG A 24 3.77 -5.53 7.29
N LEU A 25 3.22 -4.73 6.41
CA LEU A 25 3.81 -4.33 5.14
C LEU A 25 3.47 -2.85 4.95
N LEU A 26 4.44 -2.03 4.60
CA LEU A 26 4.24 -0.62 4.32
C LEU A 26 4.80 -0.27 2.95
N ARG A 27 3.94 0.26 2.08
CA ARG A 27 4.28 0.65 0.71
C ARG A 27 4.60 2.14 0.66
N TRP A 28 5.72 2.50 -0.01
CA TRP A 28 6.19 3.89 -0.10
C TRP A 28 7.07 4.08 -1.36
N PRO A 29 7.18 5.28 -1.93
CA PRO A 29 6.50 6.52 -1.58
C PRO A 29 5.02 6.53 -1.89
N GLY A 30 4.45 5.42 -2.28
CA GLY A 30 3.02 5.22 -2.38
C GLY A 30 2.48 5.25 -3.80
N GLY A 31 1.31 5.87 -3.98
CA GLY A 31 0.54 5.93 -5.21
C GLY A 31 1.17 6.79 -6.31
N ASN A 32 0.39 7.72 -6.86
CA ASN A 32 0.83 8.57 -7.99
C ASN A 32 2.07 9.41 -7.68
N PHE A 33 2.27 9.77 -6.41
CA PHE A 33 3.47 10.46 -5.94
C PHE A 33 4.77 9.71 -6.29
N ALA A 34 4.76 8.37 -6.40
CA ALA A 34 5.92 7.60 -6.81
C ALA A 34 6.46 7.98 -8.19
N GLY A 35 5.59 8.46 -9.09
CA GLY A 35 5.98 8.94 -10.43
C GLY A 35 6.73 10.27 -10.42
N GLU A 36 6.72 10.99 -9.32
CA GLU A 36 7.40 12.28 -9.17
C GLU A 36 8.56 12.19 -8.18
N TYR A 37 8.60 11.12 -7.35
CA TYR A 37 9.59 10.96 -6.30
C TYR A 37 10.99 10.75 -6.84
N ARG A 38 11.95 11.56 -6.35
CA ARG A 38 13.37 11.50 -6.67
C ARG A 38 14.16 11.04 -5.44
N TRP A 39 14.42 9.76 -5.33
CA TRP A 39 15.07 9.19 -4.15
C TRP A 39 16.46 9.80 -3.86
N GLN A 40 17.19 10.28 -4.87
CA GLN A 40 18.52 10.88 -4.68
C GLN A 40 18.46 12.24 -3.98
N ASP A 41 17.31 12.90 -3.93
CA ASP A 41 17.15 14.18 -3.23
C ASP A 41 17.38 14.02 -1.73
N MET A 42 17.34 12.80 -1.20
CA MET A 42 17.74 12.49 0.17
C MET A 42 19.18 12.90 0.53
N PHE A 43 20.06 13.06 -0.46
CA PHE A 43 21.42 13.50 -0.24
C PHE A 43 21.56 15.03 -0.13
N LEU A 44 20.48 15.74 -0.42
CA LEU A 44 20.40 17.19 -0.21
C LEU A 44 19.91 17.49 1.22
N HIS A 45 20.31 18.64 1.75
CA HIS A 45 19.68 19.16 2.96
C HIS A 45 18.17 19.34 2.71
N PRO A 46 17.26 19.01 3.65
CA PRO A 46 15.81 19.12 3.44
C PRO A 46 15.37 20.47 2.84
N ASP A 47 15.93 21.59 3.33
CA ASP A 47 15.64 22.94 2.81
C ASP A 47 16.10 23.17 1.34
N ARG A 48 16.83 22.26 0.76
CA ARG A 48 17.32 22.32 -0.64
C ARG A 48 16.69 21.30 -1.56
N ARG A 49 15.82 20.44 -1.02
CA ARG A 49 15.03 19.52 -1.83
C ARG A 49 13.99 20.34 -2.58
N ALA A 50 13.87 20.13 -3.88
CA ALA A 50 12.84 20.81 -4.65
C ALA A 50 11.46 20.33 -4.18
N PRO A 51 10.52 21.25 -3.89
CA PRO A 51 9.13 20.86 -3.67
C PRO A 51 8.62 20.10 -4.87
N MET A 52 7.89 19.02 -4.63
CA MET A 52 7.24 18.25 -5.69
C MET A 52 5.79 18.69 -5.79
N GLU A 53 5.33 18.96 -7.02
CA GLU A 53 3.91 19.18 -7.25
C GLU A 53 3.17 17.88 -6.99
N GLY A 54 2.21 17.91 -6.07
CA GLY A 54 1.35 16.75 -5.83
C GLY A 54 0.41 16.55 -7.01
N TYR A 55 0.19 15.31 -7.38
CA TYR A 55 -0.65 14.91 -8.51
C TYR A 55 -2.08 15.49 -8.47
N MET A 56 -2.57 15.89 -7.31
CA MET A 56 -3.92 16.45 -7.14
C MET A 56 -3.88 17.85 -6.51
N GLU A 57 -3.23 18.78 -7.19
CA GLU A 57 -3.03 20.16 -6.73
C GLU A 57 -4.26 20.86 -6.14
N ASN A 58 -5.45 20.52 -6.60
CA ASN A 58 -6.63 21.34 -6.33
C ASN A 58 -7.67 20.74 -5.39
N GLU A 59 -7.61 19.44 -5.07
CA GLU A 59 -8.74 18.80 -4.38
C GLU A 59 -8.37 18.08 -3.07
N THR A 60 -7.14 17.64 -2.88
CA THR A 60 -6.87 16.63 -1.86
C THR A 60 -5.83 16.99 -0.80
N GLN A 61 -5.02 18.03 -1.02
CA GLN A 61 -4.05 18.50 -0.04
C GLN A 61 -4.14 20.01 0.21
N PRO A 62 -5.23 20.49 0.82
CA PRO A 62 -5.45 21.92 1.04
C PRO A 62 -4.39 22.56 1.96
N PHE A 63 -3.67 21.76 2.74
CA PHE A 63 -2.68 22.24 3.71
C PHE A 63 -1.31 22.49 3.10
N THR A 64 -0.96 21.78 2.04
CA THR A 64 0.33 21.90 1.35
C THR A 64 0.23 22.67 0.05
N HIS A 65 -0.95 23.11 -0.35
CA HIS A 65 -1.25 23.68 -1.67
C HIS A 65 -0.78 22.79 -2.84
N GLY A 66 -0.81 21.47 -2.64
CA GLY A 66 -0.35 20.51 -3.63
C GLY A 66 1.15 20.27 -3.67
N TYR A 67 1.92 20.81 -2.75
CA TYR A 67 3.36 20.58 -2.68
C TYR A 67 3.74 19.61 -1.56
N ASP A 68 4.52 18.60 -1.89
CA ASP A 68 5.25 17.78 -0.93
C ASP A 68 6.66 18.37 -0.73
N MET A 69 7.05 18.58 0.50
CA MET A 69 8.36 19.14 0.84
C MET A 69 9.46 18.07 0.92
N HIS A 70 9.14 16.81 0.61
CA HIS A 70 10.10 15.73 0.55
C HIS A 70 10.86 15.50 1.86
N GLU A 71 10.16 15.62 2.97
CA GLU A 71 10.78 15.58 4.30
C GLU A 71 11.21 14.17 4.70
N ILE A 72 10.39 13.16 4.33
CA ILE A 72 10.69 11.75 4.60
C ILE A 72 11.55 11.19 3.48
N ASP A 73 12.66 10.58 3.84
CA ASP A 73 13.55 9.91 2.89
C ASP A 73 13.61 8.38 3.10
N THR A 74 14.43 7.70 2.32
CA THR A 74 14.58 6.23 2.38
C THR A 74 14.99 5.76 3.78
N ASP A 75 15.91 6.47 4.45
CA ASP A 75 16.39 6.09 5.78
C ASP A 75 15.29 6.21 6.82
N ASP A 76 14.51 7.30 6.78
CA ASP A 76 13.36 7.53 7.65
C ASP A 76 12.29 6.48 7.45
N PHE A 77 11.97 6.15 6.20
CA PHE A 77 10.99 5.12 5.87
C PHE A 77 11.42 3.73 6.38
N ILE A 78 12.67 3.34 6.16
CA ILE A 78 13.19 2.05 6.65
C ILE A 78 13.22 2.04 8.18
N ALA A 79 13.59 3.14 8.83
CA ALA A 79 13.54 3.25 10.29
C ALA A 79 12.11 3.08 10.81
N LEU A 80 11.12 3.69 10.15
CA LEU A 80 9.70 3.50 10.47
C LEU A 80 9.29 2.03 10.35
N CYS A 81 9.59 1.38 9.22
CA CYS A 81 9.25 -0.03 9.01
C CYS A 81 9.83 -0.92 10.13
N ARG A 82 11.08 -0.70 10.51
CA ARG A 82 11.73 -1.46 11.61
C ARG A 82 11.08 -1.18 12.96
N GLU A 83 10.76 0.09 13.24
CA GLU A 83 10.14 0.50 14.49
C GLU A 83 8.74 -0.13 14.67
N ILE A 84 7.96 -0.21 13.60
CA ILE A 84 6.59 -0.78 13.66
C ILE A 84 6.55 -2.29 13.36
N GLY A 85 7.68 -2.91 12.98
CA GLY A 85 7.76 -4.34 12.65
C GLY A 85 7.14 -4.68 11.30
N ALA A 86 7.20 -3.76 10.33
CA ALA A 86 6.68 -3.95 8.99
C ALA A 86 7.80 -4.22 7.96
N GLU A 87 7.47 -4.99 6.92
CA GLU A 87 8.31 -5.14 5.74
C GLU A 87 8.21 -3.88 4.86
N PRO A 88 9.34 -3.34 4.39
CA PRO A 88 9.33 -2.22 3.44
C PRO A 88 8.99 -2.71 2.03
N PHE A 89 8.08 -1.98 1.37
CA PHE A 89 7.70 -2.19 -0.02
C PHE A 89 7.89 -0.87 -0.78
N LEU A 90 8.91 -0.81 -1.64
CA LEU A 90 9.26 0.40 -2.36
C LEU A 90 8.67 0.42 -3.77
N THR A 91 8.19 1.59 -4.20
CA THR A 91 7.69 1.82 -5.56
C THR A 91 8.68 2.69 -6.32
N ILE A 92 9.23 2.20 -7.44
CA ILE A 92 10.15 2.98 -8.28
C ILE A 92 9.38 3.99 -9.14
N ASN A 93 10.04 5.08 -9.48
CA ASN A 93 9.59 5.99 -10.53
C ASN A 93 9.93 5.40 -11.91
N ALA A 94 9.10 4.45 -12.37
CA ALA A 94 9.37 3.73 -13.61
C ALA A 94 9.15 4.58 -14.87
N ALA A 95 8.42 5.70 -14.76
CA ALA A 95 8.12 6.57 -15.89
C ALA A 95 9.29 7.46 -16.28
N TRP A 96 10.03 7.98 -15.30
CA TRP A 96 11.02 9.03 -15.49
C TRP A 96 12.45 8.64 -15.11
N ASP A 97 12.62 7.72 -14.15
CA ASP A 97 13.94 7.26 -13.76
C ASP A 97 14.50 6.25 -14.77
N SER A 98 15.81 6.32 -15.01
CA SER A 98 16.46 5.29 -15.81
C SER A 98 16.64 3.99 -15.03
N PRO A 99 16.83 2.85 -15.71
CA PRO A 99 17.16 1.57 -15.06
C PRO A 99 18.35 1.66 -14.10
N GLU A 100 19.35 2.51 -14.42
CA GLU A 100 20.54 2.73 -13.59
C GLU A 100 20.21 3.49 -12.31
N VAL A 101 19.28 4.44 -12.36
CA VAL A 101 18.83 5.19 -11.19
C VAL A 101 18.07 4.27 -10.23
N CYS A 102 17.19 3.42 -10.76
CA CYS A 102 16.47 2.43 -9.95
C CYS A 102 17.42 1.36 -9.36
N ALA A 103 18.39 0.88 -10.15
CA ALA A 103 19.42 -0.04 -9.67
C ALA A 103 20.31 0.59 -8.58
N ALA A 104 20.60 1.90 -8.70
CA ALA A 104 21.34 2.64 -7.69
C ALA A 104 20.55 2.76 -6.37
N TRP A 105 19.23 2.86 -6.42
CA TRP A 105 18.39 2.84 -5.21
C TRP A 105 18.41 1.46 -4.54
N VAL A 106 18.35 0.37 -5.32
CA VAL A 106 18.56 -0.98 -4.79
C VAL A 106 19.94 -1.12 -4.16
N GLU A 107 21.00 -0.60 -4.81
CA GLU A 107 22.36 -0.63 -4.25
C GLU A 107 22.47 0.17 -2.96
N TYR A 108 21.79 1.33 -2.88
CA TYR A 108 21.71 2.07 -1.63
C TYR A 108 21.08 1.25 -0.51
N CYS A 109 19.96 0.59 -0.80
CA CYS A 109 19.26 -0.22 0.20
C CYS A 109 20.00 -1.52 0.55
N ASN A 110 20.54 -2.23 -0.43
CA ASN A 110 20.93 -3.63 -0.29
C ASN A 110 22.43 -3.89 -0.57
N GLY A 111 23.14 -2.94 -1.17
CA GLY A 111 24.56 -3.09 -1.50
C GLY A 111 25.45 -3.08 -0.24
N PRO A 112 26.62 -3.73 -0.30
CA PRO A 112 27.59 -3.68 0.78
C PRO A 112 28.17 -2.28 0.96
N ALA A 113 28.68 -1.98 2.16
CA ALA A 113 29.21 -0.64 2.51
C ALA A 113 30.37 -0.18 1.63
N GLU A 114 31.05 -1.11 0.95
CA GLU A 114 32.15 -0.82 0.02
C GLU A 114 31.66 -0.41 -1.36
N SER A 115 30.42 -0.73 -1.73
CA SER A 115 29.84 -0.35 -3.01
C SER A 115 29.59 1.17 -3.09
N LYS A 116 29.34 1.71 -4.27
CA LYS A 116 29.18 3.15 -4.46
C LYS A 116 28.06 3.75 -3.59
N TYR A 117 26.85 3.19 -3.68
CA TYR A 117 25.69 3.70 -2.96
C TYR A 117 25.56 3.11 -1.55
N GLY A 118 26.03 1.90 -1.30
CA GLY A 118 26.16 1.35 0.05
C GLY A 118 27.10 2.17 0.93
N ARG A 119 28.16 2.75 0.35
CA ARG A 119 29.04 3.70 1.06
C ARG A 119 28.33 4.98 1.47
N LEU A 120 27.46 5.51 0.61
CA LEU A 120 26.65 6.69 0.95
C LEU A 120 25.69 6.38 2.10
N ARG A 121 25.06 5.20 2.11
CA ARG A 121 24.25 4.73 3.24
C ARG A 121 25.09 4.64 4.53
N ALA A 122 26.28 4.04 4.45
CA ALA A 122 27.17 3.91 5.59
C ALA A 122 27.64 5.28 6.15
N GLN A 123 27.91 6.24 5.27
CA GLN A 123 28.24 7.63 5.66
C GLN A 123 27.09 8.35 6.35
N ARG A 124 25.83 7.96 6.08
CA ARG A 124 24.63 8.44 6.78
C ARG A 124 24.36 7.71 8.10
N GLY A 125 25.25 6.81 8.52
CA GLY A 125 25.17 6.09 9.80
C GLY A 125 24.58 4.69 9.72
N HIS A 126 24.26 4.19 8.50
CA HIS A 126 23.64 2.91 8.28
C HIS A 126 24.61 1.92 7.61
N GLN A 127 25.47 1.31 8.42
CA GLN A 127 26.54 0.44 7.93
C GLN A 127 26.00 -0.81 7.22
N GLU A 128 24.98 -1.45 7.83
CA GLU A 128 24.42 -2.69 7.32
C GLU A 128 23.38 -2.45 6.21
N PRO A 129 23.29 -3.33 5.19
CA PRO A 129 22.25 -3.30 4.20
C PRO A 129 20.83 -3.39 4.81
N TYR A 130 19.91 -2.66 4.22
CA TYR A 130 18.51 -2.68 4.64
C TYR A 130 17.78 -3.97 4.22
N ASN A 131 18.27 -4.66 3.19
CA ASN A 131 17.72 -5.90 2.66
C ASN A 131 16.25 -5.77 2.20
N VAL A 132 15.91 -4.67 1.55
CA VAL A 132 14.57 -4.44 0.98
C VAL A 132 14.32 -5.46 -0.13
N LYS A 133 13.24 -6.23 0.01
CA LYS A 133 12.88 -7.31 -0.92
C LYS A 133 11.80 -6.91 -1.91
N TRP A 134 10.81 -6.11 -1.49
CA TRP A 134 9.62 -5.79 -2.26
C TRP A 134 9.74 -4.48 -3.02
N TRP A 135 9.49 -4.55 -4.33
CA TRP A 135 9.60 -3.39 -5.23
C TRP A 135 8.47 -3.40 -6.25
N SER A 136 7.68 -2.32 -6.29
CA SER A 136 6.70 -2.09 -7.36
C SER A 136 7.36 -1.43 -8.56
N LEU A 137 7.06 -1.94 -9.74
CA LEU A 137 7.54 -1.44 -11.02
C LEU A 137 6.63 -0.31 -11.54
N GLY A 138 6.62 0.78 -10.79
CA GLY A 138 5.75 1.93 -11.01
C GLY A 138 4.43 1.83 -10.25
N ASN A 139 3.60 2.86 -10.40
CA ASN A 139 2.26 2.95 -9.85
C ASN A 139 1.26 3.25 -10.95
N GLU A 140 0.12 2.55 -10.96
CA GLU A 140 -1.02 2.78 -11.87
C GLU A 140 -0.61 3.05 -13.33
N MET A 141 0.40 2.34 -13.80
CA MET A 141 0.89 2.46 -15.17
C MET A 141 -0.21 2.06 -16.15
N GLY A 142 -0.39 2.86 -17.21
CA GLY A 142 -1.43 2.61 -18.22
C GLY A 142 -2.78 3.27 -17.93
N TYR A 143 -2.94 3.97 -16.83
CA TYR A 143 -4.13 4.77 -16.57
C TYR A 143 -4.09 6.18 -17.20
N GLY A 144 -2.97 6.53 -17.85
CA GLY A 144 -2.80 7.85 -18.48
C GLY A 144 -2.31 8.95 -17.53
N HIS A 145 -1.99 8.60 -16.29
CA HIS A 145 -1.46 9.54 -15.30
C HIS A 145 0.05 9.75 -15.43
N MET A 146 0.74 8.79 -16.04
CA MET A 146 2.19 8.81 -16.20
C MET A 146 2.52 9.18 -17.64
N GLU A 147 2.72 10.47 -17.88
CA GLU A 147 3.18 10.97 -19.18
C GLU A 147 4.67 10.68 -19.36
N GLY A 148 5.09 10.41 -20.59
CA GLY A 148 6.48 10.48 -21.00
C GLY A 148 7.15 9.20 -21.47
N ALA A 149 6.76 8.03 -21.05
CA ALA A 149 7.24 6.76 -21.60
C ALA A 149 6.13 6.07 -22.40
N ASN A 150 6.46 5.08 -23.24
CA ASN A 150 5.47 4.20 -23.88
C ASN A 150 4.69 3.33 -22.86
N ALA A 151 4.61 3.78 -21.62
CA ALA A 151 4.06 3.09 -20.47
C ALA A 151 2.52 3.00 -20.48
N ASN A 152 1.86 3.70 -21.40
CA ASN A 152 0.40 3.69 -21.54
C ASN A 152 -0.13 2.53 -22.40
N THR A 153 0.75 1.66 -22.89
CA THR A 153 0.38 0.43 -23.59
C THR A 153 0.97 -0.78 -22.87
N PRO A 154 0.32 -1.95 -22.90
CA PRO A 154 0.81 -3.12 -22.18
C PRO A 154 2.20 -3.59 -22.64
N ASP A 155 2.51 -3.55 -23.95
CA ASP A 155 3.83 -3.93 -24.45
C ASP A 155 4.90 -2.86 -24.15
N GLY A 156 4.54 -1.59 -24.27
CA GLY A 156 5.43 -0.48 -23.93
C GLY A 156 5.82 -0.50 -22.45
N TYR A 157 4.83 -0.64 -21.56
CA TYR A 157 5.05 -0.82 -20.13
C TYR A 157 5.96 -2.03 -19.85
N ALA A 158 5.60 -3.21 -20.36
CA ALA A 158 6.34 -4.42 -20.09
C ALA A 158 7.80 -4.32 -20.58
N SER A 159 8.04 -3.71 -21.74
CA SER A 159 9.39 -3.50 -22.26
C SER A 159 10.20 -2.53 -21.40
N LEU A 160 9.57 -1.44 -20.96
CA LEU A 160 10.18 -0.45 -20.09
C LEU A 160 10.62 -1.07 -18.77
N VAL A 161 9.69 -1.67 -18.03
CA VAL A 161 9.97 -2.16 -16.67
C VAL A 161 10.79 -3.45 -16.63
N GLU A 162 10.80 -4.23 -17.71
CA GLU A 162 11.72 -5.37 -17.84
C GLU A 162 13.18 -4.89 -17.78
N THR A 163 13.52 -3.77 -18.43
CA THR A 163 14.86 -3.21 -18.38
C THR A 163 15.25 -2.73 -17.00
N HIS A 164 14.30 -2.09 -16.28
CA HIS A 164 14.49 -1.67 -14.90
C HIS A 164 14.70 -2.87 -13.97
N ALA A 165 13.80 -3.85 -14.00
CA ALA A 165 13.90 -5.05 -13.17
C ALA A 165 15.21 -5.81 -13.40
N ARG A 166 15.64 -5.97 -14.65
CA ARG A 166 16.92 -6.62 -14.98
C ARG A 166 18.14 -5.84 -14.47
N ALA A 167 18.10 -4.51 -14.48
CA ALA A 167 19.17 -3.69 -13.92
C ALA A 167 19.22 -3.83 -12.39
N MET A 168 18.06 -3.81 -11.71
CA MET A 168 17.94 -3.98 -10.28
C MET A 168 18.38 -5.38 -9.82
N LEU A 169 18.02 -6.45 -10.56
CA LEU A 169 18.43 -7.83 -10.27
C LEU A 169 19.94 -8.08 -10.39
N LYS A 170 20.66 -7.27 -11.16
CA LYS A 170 22.14 -7.34 -11.19
C LYS A 170 22.76 -6.91 -9.87
N VAL A 171 22.08 -6.06 -9.12
CA VAL A 171 22.51 -5.59 -7.80
C VAL A 171 22.11 -6.59 -6.73
N THR A 172 20.83 -6.99 -6.73
CA THR A 172 20.27 -7.94 -5.75
C THR A 172 19.41 -8.97 -6.48
N PRO A 173 19.85 -10.22 -6.61
CA PRO A 173 19.19 -11.25 -7.44
C PRO A 173 17.84 -11.75 -6.92
N ASP A 174 17.53 -11.59 -5.64
CA ASP A 174 16.37 -12.17 -4.96
C ASP A 174 15.26 -11.14 -4.68
N LEU A 175 15.21 -10.05 -5.45
CA LEU A 175 14.15 -9.05 -5.37
C LEU A 175 12.80 -9.65 -5.79
N LYS A 176 11.73 -9.15 -5.17
CA LYS A 176 10.36 -9.50 -5.48
C LYS A 176 9.68 -8.30 -6.12
N PHE A 177 9.34 -8.45 -7.38
CA PHE A 177 8.73 -7.36 -8.15
C PHE A 177 7.22 -7.52 -8.26
N VAL A 178 6.52 -6.40 -8.09
CA VAL A 178 5.11 -6.24 -8.36
C VAL A 178 4.97 -5.43 -9.65
N SER A 179 4.29 -5.99 -10.66
CA SER A 179 3.96 -5.27 -11.90
C SER A 179 2.71 -4.42 -11.69
N SER A 180 2.66 -3.26 -12.33
CA SER A 180 1.55 -2.31 -12.25
C SER A 180 0.75 -2.27 -13.56
N GLY A 181 -0.52 -1.87 -13.50
CA GLY A 181 -1.37 -1.71 -14.68
C GLY A 181 -2.86 -1.69 -14.34
N PRO A 182 -3.74 -1.40 -15.33
CA PRO A 182 -5.17 -1.30 -15.15
C PRO A 182 -5.85 -2.67 -15.05
N TYR A 183 -5.56 -3.41 -14.00
CA TYR A 183 -6.09 -4.77 -13.80
C TYR A 183 -7.46 -4.74 -13.08
N PRO A 184 -8.34 -5.72 -13.38
CA PRO A 184 -8.24 -6.78 -14.40
C PRO A 184 -8.58 -6.25 -15.81
N ASN A 185 -7.62 -6.25 -16.69
CA ASN A 185 -7.77 -5.93 -18.11
C ASN A 185 -7.14 -7.05 -18.94
N GLN A 186 -7.91 -7.66 -19.87
CA GLN A 186 -7.47 -8.84 -20.60
C GLN A 186 -6.24 -8.58 -21.46
N GLU A 187 -6.19 -7.44 -22.18
CA GLU A 187 -5.05 -7.10 -23.01
C GLU A 187 -3.79 -6.90 -22.18
N TRP A 188 -3.90 -6.22 -21.04
CA TRP A 188 -2.78 -6.03 -20.12
C TRP A 188 -2.28 -7.35 -19.53
N VAL A 189 -3.18 -8.26 -19.15
CA VAL A 189 -2.77 -9.59 -18.69
C VAL A 189 -2.10 -10.38 -19.81
N ASP A 190 -2.68 -10.38 -20.99
CA ASP A 190 -2.18 -11.18 -22.13
C ASP A 190 -0.82 -10.70 -22.64
N VAL A 191 -0.55 -9.41 -22.60
CA VAL A 191 0.69 -8.82 -23.12
C VAL A 191 1.70 -8.57 -22.01
N SER A 192 1.37 -7.71 -21.03
CA SER A 192 2.37 -7.30 -20.02
C SER A 192 2.64 -8.40 -19.01
N ILE A 193 1.62 -9.04 -18.45
CA ILE A 193 1.83 -10.02 -17.38
C ILE A 193 2.49 -11.28 -17.90
N LYS A 194 2.09 -11.80 -19.07
CA LYS A 194 2.75 -12.98 -19.66
C LYS A 194 4.24 -12.73 -19.92
N LYS A 195 4.59 -11.51 -20.33
CA LYS A 195 5.98 -11.13 -20.57
C LYS A 195 6.76 -10.96 -19.26
N LEU A 196 6.15 -10.35 -18.25
CA LEU A 196 6.80 -10.00 -16.98
C LEU A 196 6.81 -11.12 -15.94
N ALA A 197 5.88 -12.08 -15.99
CA ALA A 197 5.75 -13.13 -14.98
C ALA A 197 7.05 -13.87 -14.60
N PRO A 198 8.01 -14.10 -15.53
CA PRO A 198 9.29 -14.72 -15.18
C PRO A 198 10.15 -13.91 -14.20
N ILE A 199 9.99 -12.59 -14.14
CA ILE A 199 10.79 -11.69 -13.31
C ILE A 199 9.95 -10.90 -12.30
N ALA A 200 8.68 -10.62 -12.61
CA ALA A 200 7.74 -9.89 -11.76
C ALA A 200 6.43 -10.71 -11.62
N PRO A 201 6.43 -11.76 -10.80
CA PRO A 201 5.30 -12.67 -10.70
C PRO A 201 4.12 -12.11 -9.88
N TYR A 202 4.27 -10.96 -9.24
CA TYR A 202 3.20 -10.31 -8.49
C TYR A 202 2.53 -9.23 -9.35
N VAL A 203 1.21 -9.17 -9.30
CA VAL A 203 0.37 -8.27 -10.09
C VAL A 203 -0.40 -7.35 -9.16
N SER A 204 -0.21 -6.05 -9.32
CA SER A 204 -0.90 -5.02 -8.55
C SER A 204 -2.40 -5.04 -8.84
N LEU A 205 -3.22 -4.89 -7.82
CA LEU A 205 -4.67 -4.67 -7.92
C LEU A 205 -5.08 -3.52 -7.02
N HIS A 206 -5.77 -2.54 -7.59
CA HIS A 206 -6.33 -1.41 -6.87
C HIS A 206 -7.86 -1.41 -6.97
N THR A 207 -8.56 -1.15 -5.87
CA THR A 207 -9.99 -0.91 -5.89
C THR A 207 -10.37 0.24 -4.97
N TYR A 208 -11.03 1.22 -5.55
CA TYR A 208 -11.66 2.31 -4.82
C TYR A 208 -13.16 2.28 -5.06
N ASN A 209 -13.92 2.29 -3.97
CA ASN A 209 -15.36 2.22 -4.04
C ASN A 209 -15.98 3.58 -3.74
N SER A 210 -16.93 4.01 -4.55
CA SER A 210 -17.71 5.21 -4.31
C SER A 210 -19.09 4.86 -3.78
N VAL A 211 -19.52 5.56 -2.74
CA VAL A 211 -20.85 5.48 -2.14
C VAL A 211 -21.54 6.81 -2.33
N HIS A 212 -22.83 6.80 -2.56
CA HIS A 212 -23.62 8.04 -2.59
C HIS A 212 -23.87 8.51 -1.16
N TRP A 213 -22.99 9.40 -0.68
CA TRP A 213 -23.06 9.91 0.68
C TRP A 213 -24.25 10.84 0.89
N ASP A 214 -25.22 10.37 1.68
CA ASP A 214 -26.39 11.16 2.09
C ASP A 214 -26.62 10.97 3.61
N PHE A 215 -26.14 11.93 4.37
CA PHE A 215 -26.31 11.99 5.82
C PHE A 215 -27.42 12.98 6.26
N THR A 216 -28.26 13.44 5.32
CA THR A 216 -29.27 14.45 5.60
C THR A 216 -30.54 13.88 6.24
N SER A 217 -30.73 12.57 6.14
CA SER A 217 -31.88 11.86 6.75
C SER A 217 -31.51 10.44 7.19
N PRO A 218 -32.25 9.81 8.11
CA PRO A 218 -32.05 8.40 8.47
C PRO A 218 -32.15 7.47 7.26
N GLU A 219 -33.09 7.71 6.36
CA GLU A 219 -33.28 6.91 5.13
C GLU A 219 -32.12 7.10 4.16
N GLY A 220 -31.52 8.30 4.11
CA GLY A 220 -30.29 8.57 3.35
C GLY A 220 -29.12 7.79 3.88
N MET A 221 -28.93 7.81 5.21
CA MET A 221 -27.89 7.04 5.89
C MET A 221 -28.05 5.52 5.69
N GLU A 222 -29.27 5.01 5.79
CA GLU A 222 -29.55 3.58 5.55
C GLU A 222 -29.24 3.17 4.11
N ARG A 223 -29.61 3.99 3.13
CA ARG A 223 -29.24 3.73 1.71
C ARG A 223 -27.73 3.69 1.53
N CYS A 224 -27.03 4.67 2.08
CA CYS A 224 -25.58 4.77 2.05
C CYS A 224 -24.92 3.52 2.65
N TYR A 225 -25.39 3.09 3.82
CA TYR A 225 -24.93 1.88 4.48
C TYR A 225 -25.18 0.62 3.62
N ASN A 226 -26.39 0.44 3.13
CA ASN A 226 -26.78 -0.71 2.29
C ASN A 226 -26.01 -0.76 0.95
N GLU A 227 -25.61 0.38 0.42
CA GLU A 227 -24.71 0.44 -0.74
C GLU A 227 -23.30 -0.01 -0.34
N MET A 228 -22.78 0.54 0.75
CA MET A 228 -21.41 0.30 1.19
C MET A 228 -21.14 -1.17 1.56
N ILE A 229 -22.03 -1.84 2.29
CA ILE A 229 -21.84 -3.24 2.69
C ILE A 229 -21.82 -4.23 1.52
N ARG A 230 -22.21 -3.80 0.32
CA ARG A 230 -22.12 -4.60 -0.92
C ARG A 230 -20.79 -4.46 -1.64
N MET A 231 -20.00 -3.44 -1.31
CA MET A 231 -18.74 -3.16 -2.01
C MET A 231 -17.69 -4.26 -1.83
N PRO A 232 -17.50 -4.88 -0.66
CA PRO A 232 -16.56 -5.99 -0.52
C PRO A 232 -16.89 -7.19 -1.41
N ILE A 233 -18.18 -7.48 -1.62
CA ILE A 233 -18.62 -8.53 -2.55
C ILE A 233 -18.29 -8.18 -4.00
N HIS A 234 -18.45 -6.91 -4.37
CA HIS A 234 -18.04 -6.41 -5.69
C HIS A 234 -16.51 -6.54 -5.87
N ASN A 235 -15.75 -6.13 -4.88
CA ASN A 235 -14.28 -6.22 -4.88
C ASN A 235 -13.79 -7.67 -4.96
N LEU A 236 -14.47 -8.60 -4.28
CA LEU A 236 -14.21 -10.03 -4.40
C LEU A 236 -14.43 -10.52 -5.85
N GLY A 237 -15.47 -10.03 -6.52
CA GLY A 237 -15.70 -10.32 -7.94
C GLY A 237 -14.58 -9.84 -8.84
N ILE A 238 -14.02 -8.65 -8.57
CA ILE A 238 -12.84 -8.11 -9.29
C ILE A 238 -11.60 -8.96 -9.02
N LEU A 239 -11.34 -9.30 -7.76
CA LEU A 239 -10.21 -10.13 -7.34
C LEU A 239 -10.24 -11.51 -8.02
N ARG A 240 -11.39 -12.19 -7.99
CA ARG A 240 -11.58 -13.50 -8.64
C ARG A 240 -11.39 -13.42 -10.14
N ARG A 241 -11.94 -12.39 -10.78
CA ARG A 241 -11.76 -12.17 -12.21
C ARG A 241 -10.28 -12.00 -12.58
N LEU A 242 -9.50 -11.23 -11.80
CA LEU A 242 -8.07 -11.15 -12.04
C LEU A 242 -7.39 -12.48 -11.82
N HIS A 243 -7.68 -13.17 -10.72
CA HIS A 243 -7.13 -14.50 -10.44
C HIS A 243 -7.34 -15.50 -11.59
N ASP A 244 -8.55 -15.52 -12.17
CA ASP A 244 -8.90 -16.45 -13.27
C ASP A 244 -8.15 -16.15 -14.57
N MET A 245 -7.66 -14.91 -14.75
CA MET A 245 -6.82 -14.51 -15.88
C MET A 245 -5.34 -14.89 -15.70
N LEU A 246 -4.90 -15.14 -14.45
CA LEU A 246 -3.49 -15.36 -14.11
C LEU A 246 -3.10 -16.85 -14.16
N THR A 247 -1.80 -17.10 -14.32
CA THR A 247 -1.24 -18.45 -14.24
C THR A 247 -1.00 -18.88 -12.78
N GLU A 248 -0.80 -20.16 -12.54
CA GLU A 248 -0.48 -20.71 -11.22
C GLU A 248 0.80 -20.12 -10.59
N LYS A 249 1.69 -19.53 -11.40
CA LYS A 249 2.96 -18.95 -10.96
C LYS A 249 2.87 -17.45 -10.71
N THR A 250 1.70 -16.87 -10.85
CA THR A 250 1.46 -15.44 -10.61
C THR A 250 0.60 -15.24 -9.37
N PHE A 251 0.86 -14.14 -8.67
CA PHE A 251 0.25 -13.80 -7.39
C PHE A 251 -0.36 -12.39 -7.48
N ILE A 252 -1.34 -12.10 -6.65
CA ILE A 252 -1.95 -10.78 -6.61
C ILE A 252 -1.40 -10.00 -5.41
N SER A 253 -0.89 -8.79 -5.68
CA SER A 253 -0.64 -7.76 -4.69
C SER A 253 -1.85 -6.83 -4.68
N TYR A 254 -2.67 -6.90 -3.63
CA TYR A 254 -3.82 -6.00 -3.51
C TYR A 254 -3.37 -4.73 -2.80
N ASP A 255 -2.56 -3.93 -3.50
CA ASP A 255 -1.69 -2.92 -2.89
C ASP A 255 -2.28 -1.52 -2.82
N GLU A 256 -3.56 -1.34 -3.23
CA GLU A 256 -4.37 -0.18 -2.85
C GLU A 256 -5.86 -0.53 -2.75
N TRP A 257 -6.48 -0.11 -1.66
CA TRP A 257 -7.93 -0.20 -1.51
C TRP A 257 -8.44 0.78 -0.45
N ASN A 258 -9.58 1.40 -0.74
CA ASN A 258 -10.30 2.25 0.21
C ASN A 258 -11.69 2.59 -0.35
N LEU A 259 -12.50 3.28 0.45
CA LEU A 259 -13.62 4.08 -0.05
C LEU A 259 -13.08 5.38 -0.64
N TRP A 260 -13.58 5.77 -1.82
CA TRP A 260 -13.12 6.97 -2.52
C TRP A 260 -13.49 8.23 -1.74
N LYS A 261 -12.55 9.19 -1.66
CA LYS A 261 -12.72 10.47 -0.97
C LYS A 261 -12.91 10.40 0.56
N THR A 262 -12.37 9.38 1.22
CA THR A 262 -12.34 9.33 2.70
C THR A 262 -11.53 10.48 3.32
N TRP A 263 -10.56 11.01 2.58
CA TRP A 263 -9.75 12.18 2.97
C TRP A 263 -10.52 13.52 2.97
N CYS A 264 -11.70 13.59 2.34
CA CYS A 264 -12.49 14.82 2.26
C CYS A 264 -13.44 15.02 3.45
N ARG A 265 -13.50 14.09 4.38
CA ARG A 265 -14.44 14.12 5.51
C ARG A 265 -13.95 13.27 6.68
N ASN A 266 -14.50 13.52 7.87
CA ASN A 266 -14.24 12.67 9.02
C ASN A 266 -14.83 11.27 8.77
N PRO A 267 -14.06 10.18 8.96
CA PRO A 267 -14.56 8.82 8.89
C PRO A 267 -15.68 8.57 9.88
N SER A 268 -16.67 7.78 9.47
CA SER A 268 -17.77 7.33 10.32
C SER A 268 -17.61 5.86 10.71
N SER A 269 -18.51 5.35 11.58
CA SER A 269 -18.57 3.93 11.91
C SER A 269 -18.82 3.04 10.68
N MET A 270 -19.45 3.57 9.64
CA MET A 270 -19.70 2.84 8.38
C MET A 270 -18.41 2.43 7.71
N GLU A 271 -17.40 3.32 7.62
CA GLU A 271 -16.10 2.97 7.06
C GLU A 271 -15.37 1.92 7.90
N GLY A 272 -15.55 1.94 9.21
CA GLY A 272 -15.04 0.89 10.08
C GLY A 272 -15.63 -0.49 9.74
N ILE A 273 -16.95 -0.55 9.48
CA ILE A 273 -17.62 -1.78 9.06
C ILE A 273 -17.16 -2.23 7.68
N PHE A 274 -17.08 -1.32 6.70
CA PHE A 274 -16.52 -1.61 5.38
C PHE A 274 -15.11 -2.20 5.49
N THR A 275 -14.25 -1.56 6.28
CA THR A 275 -12.87 -2.02 6.50
C THR A 275 -12.84 -3.41 7.13
N ALA A 276 -13.68 -3.67 8.11
CA ALA A 276 -13.77 -4.98 8.74
C ALA A 276 -14.23 -6.06 7.75
N GLN A 277 -15.21 -5.77 6.90
CA GLN A 277 -15.64 -6.69 5.83
C GLN A 277 -14.53 -6.96 4.81
N MET A 278 -13.80 -5.93 4.37
CA MET A 278 -12.67 -6.11 3.47
C MET A 278 -11.59 -6.99 4.10
N LEU A 279 -11.25 -6.77 5.36
CA LEU A 279 -10.27 -7.59 6.07
C LEU A 279 -10.75 -9.03 6.26
N HIS A 280 -12.04 -9.26 6.58
CA HIS A 280 -12.62 -10.61 6.60
C HIS A 280 -12.52 -11.30 5.24
N MET A 281 -12.88 -10.58 4.16
CA MET A 281 -12.75 -11.07 2.79
C MET A 281 -11.30 -11.47 2.48
N PHE A 282 -10.33 -10.62 2.82
CA PHE A 282 -8.92 -10.92 2.59
C PHE A 282 -8.46 -12.17 3.36
N MET A 283 -8.86 -12.33 4.62
CA MET A 283 -8.52 -13.52 5.40
C MET A 283 -9.10 -14.80 4.79
N HIS A 284 -10.34 -14.77 4.29
CA HIS A 284 -10.98 -15.93 3.68
C HIS A 284 -10.45 -16.27 2.29
N GLU A 285 -10.00 -15.28 1.53
CA GLU A 285 -9.70 -15.42 0.11
C GLU A 285 -8.19 -15.38 -0.23
N SER A 286 -7.34 -14.90 0.68
CA SER A 286 -5.92 -14.67 0.39
C SER A 286 -5.20 -15.90 -0.17
N GLU A 287 -5.39 -17.06 0.43
CA GLU A 287 -4.78 -18.31 -0.03
C GLU A 287 -5.41 -18.79 -1.34
N LYS A 288 -6.74 -18.80 -1.42
CA LYS A 288 -7.50 -19.25 -2.60
C LYS A 288 -7.19 -18.43 -3.85
N GLN A 289 -7.00 -17.12 -3.67
CA GLN A 289 -6.74 -16.17 -4.75
C GLN A 289 -5.25 -15.90 -4.97
N ARG A 290 -4.36 -16.62 -4.28
CA ARG A 290 -2.91 -16.38 -4.32
C ARG A 290 -2.54 -14.92 -4.07
N MET A 291 -3.15 -14.32 -3.05
CA MET A 291 -3.00 -12.92 -2.68
C MET A 291 -2.23 -12.82 -1.36
N PRO A 292 -0.88 -12.77 -1.39
CA PRO A 292 -0.07 -12.78 -0.17
C PRO A 292 -0.06 -11.45 0.59
N MET A 293 -0.57 -10.37 0.00
CA MET A 293 -0.53 -9.04 0.60
C MET A 293 -1.72 -8.18 0.20
N ALA A 294 -2.09 -7.27 1.11
CA ALA A 294 -3.04 -6.18 0.87
C ALA A 294 -2.58 -4.92 1.61
N CYS A 295 -2.56 -3.78 0.93
CA CYS A 295 -2.19 -2.49 1.52
C CYS A 295 -3.36 -1.51 1.45
N TYR A 296 -3.75 -1.00 2.60
CA TYR A 296 -4.77 0.04 2.70
C TYR A 296 -4.19 1.40 2.28
N PHE A 297 -4.89 2.13 1.45
CA PHE A 297 -4.48 3.45 0.99
C PHE A 297 -5.44 4.53 1.50
N GLU A 298 -5.01 5.39 2.45
CA GLU A 298 -3.79 5.28 3.23
C GLU A 298 -4.08 5.51 4.72
N PRO A 299 -3.22 5.11 5.65
CA PRO A 299 -3.59 5.09 7.06
C PRO A 299 -3.68 6.49 7.70
N VAL A 300 -2.80 7.42 7.32
CA VAL A 300 -2.65 8.70 8.01
C VAL A 300 -3.46 9.79 7.31
N ASN A 301 -4.42 10.39 8.03
CA ASN A 301 -5.33 11.44 7.56
C ASN A 301 -6.26 11.05 6.39
N GLU A 302 -6.19 9.82 5.93
CA GLU A 302 -7.01 9.29 4.82
C GLU A 302 -7.80 8.03 5.19
N GLY A 303 -8.08 7.84 6.44
CA GLY A 303 -8.99 6.79 6.90
C GLY A 303 -8.68 6.20 8.25
N ALA A 304 -7.54 5.53 8.47
CA ALA A 304 -7.33 4.77 9.69
C ALA A 304 -7.03 5.62 10.92
N MET A 305 -6.40 6.77 10.75
CA MET A 305 -6.12 7.68 11.86
C MET A 305 -6.17 9.14 11.43
N GLN A 306 -6.45 10.01 12.40
CA GLN A 306 -6.40 11.46 12.24
C GLN A 306 -5.28 12.04 13.10
N VAL A 307 -4.46 12.88 12.48
CA VAL A 307 -3.38 13.59 13.14
C VAL A 307 -3.84 15.02 13.43
N HIS A 308 -4.04 15.32 14.70
CA HIS A 308 -4.36 16.65 15.20
C HIS A 308 -3.08 17.38 15.64
N PRO A 309 -3.11 18.72 15.85
CA PRO A 309 -1.92 19.46 16.28
C PRO A 309 -1.27 18.94 17.57
N ASP A 310 -2.05 18.32 18.47
CA ASP A 310 -1.64 17.90 19.81
C ASP A 310 -1.65 16.39 20.03
N HIS A 311 -2.35 15.61 19.19
CA HIS A 311 -2.44 14.16 19.33
C HIS A 311 -2.78 13.46 18.01
N THR A 312 -2.64 12.13 18.00
CA THR A 312 -3.11 11.24 16.91
C THR A 312 -4.14 10.27 17.47
N GLU A 313 -5.29 10.15 16.81
CA GLU A 313 -6.34 9.22 17.20
C GLU A 313 -6.68 8.22 16.10
N LEU A 314 -7.12 7.03 16.51
CA LEU A 314 -7.68 6.04 15.59
C LEU A 314 -9.14 6.38 15.28
N THR A 315 -9.48 6.36 14.00
CA THR A 315 -10.86 6.40 13.51
C THR A 315 -11.53 5.03 13.69
N ALA A 316 -12.79 4.90 13.30
CA ALA A 316 -13.47 3.60 13.25
C ALA A 316 -12.74 2.60 12.32
N THR A 317 -12.19 3.07 11.19
CA THR A 317 -11.34 2.27 10.31
C THR A 317 -10.07 1.77 11.04
N GLY A 318 -9.36 2.65 11.73
CA GLY A 318 -8.19 2.26 12.52
C GLY A 318 -8.51 1.29 13.64
N GLN A 319 -9.65 1.47 14.32
CA GLN A 319 -10.13 0.54 15.34
C GLN A 319 -10.43 -0.85 14.74
N ALA A 320 -11.03 -0.91 13.53
CA ALA A 320 -11.25 -2.18 12.82
C ALA A 320 -9.92 -2.89 12.52
N PHE A 321 -8.91 -2.16 12.04
CA PHE A 321 -7.55 -2.72 11.85
C PHE A 321 -6.96 -3.22 13.16
N ALA A 322 -6.98 -2.43 14.24
CA ALA A 322 -6.43 -2.81 15.54
C ALA A 322 -7.11 -4.06 16.12
N LEU A 323 -8.42 -4.19 15.94
CA LEU A 323 -9.18 -5.36 16.37
C LEU A 323 -8.80 -6.60 15.55
N LEU A 324 -8.79 -6.47 14.23
CA LEU A 324 -8.60 -7.59 13.29
C LEU A 324 -7.14 -8.00 13.14
N SER A 325 -6.18 -7.13 13.47
CA SER A 325 -4.75 -7.48 13.50
C SER A 325 -4.43 -8.62 14.47
N ARG A 326 -5.31 -8.92 15.43
CA ARG A 326 -5.20 -10.06 16.35
C ARG A 326 -5.28 -11.43 15.66
N HIS A 327 -5.78 -11.50 14.43
CA HIS A 327 -5.75 -12.69 13.60
C HIS A 327 -4.38 -12.97 12.96
N ALA A 328 -3.46 -11.98 13.00
CA ALA A 328 -2.17 -12.08 12.34
C ALA A 328 -1.33 -13.27 12.89
N GLY A 329 -0.80 -14.07 11.97
CA GLY A 329 -0.05 -15.30 12.29
C GLY A 329 -0.92 -16.51 12.62
N GLY A 330 -2.24 -16.35 12.74
CA GLY A 330 -3.16 -17.46 12.97
C GLY A 330 -3.53 -18.20 11.68
N LYS A 331 -3.84 -19.48 11.79
CA LYS A 331 -4.38 -20.31 10.72
C LYS A 331 -5.90 -20.18 10.70
N LEU A 332 -6.47 -19.96 9.52
CA LEU A 332 -7.90 -19.85 9.36
C LEU A 332 -8.62 -21.14 9.75
N CYS A 333 -9.67 -21.01 10.54
CA CYS A 333 -10.55 -22.11 10.96
C CYS A 333 -11.88 -22.05 10.20
N THR A 334 -12.46 -23.22 9.93
CA THR A 334 -13.83 -23.27 9.42
C THR A 334 -14.82 -22.98 10.56
N VAL A 335 -15.80 -22.13 10.28
CA VAL A 335 -16.90 -21.81 11.21
C VAL A 335 -18.20 -22.20 10.53
N ASP A 336 -19.00 -23.03 11.17
CA ASP A 336 -20.29 -23.51 10.68
C ASP A 336 -21.44 -23.01 11.55
N GLY A 337 -22.62 -22.86 10.98
CA GLY A 337 -23.88 -22.62 11.70
C GLY A 337 -24.11 -21.16 12.12
N VAL A 338 -23.46 -20.22 11.47
CA VAL A 338 -23.68 -18.78 11.71
C VAL A 338 -24.33 -18.17 10.46
N GLU A 339 -25.58 -17.75 10.56
CA GLU A 339 -26.35 -17.29 9.39
C GLU A 339 -26.44 -15.75 9.32
N ASP A 340 -26.43 -15.05 10.46
CA ASP A 340 -26.69 -13.60 10.53
C ASP A 340 -25.44 -12.74 10.67
N PHE A 341 -24.23 -13.34 10.66
CA PHE A 341 -22.99 -12.65 10.90
C PHE A 341 -21.91 -13.10 9.91
N GLU A 342 -21.08 -12.15 9.48
CA GLU A 342 -19.77 -12.53 8.90
C GLU A 342 -18.82 -12.90 10.04
N VAL A 343 -18.18 -14.06 9.94
CA VAL A 343 -17.31 -14.59 10.99
C VAL A 343 -15.96 -14.98 10.43
N VAL A 344 -14.91 -14.57 11.13
CA VAL A 344 -13.54 -15.09 10.91
C VAL A 344 -13.05 -15.69 12.23
N ALA A 345 -12.51 -16.88 12.17
CA ALA A 345 -11.83 -17.54 13.27
C ALA A 345 -10.43 -17.97 12.84
N THR A 346 -9.44 -17.70 13.68
CA THR A 346 -8.06 -18.18 13.49
C THR A 346 -7.52 -18.79 14.77
N ILE A 347 -6.62 -19.75 14.63
CA ILE A 347 -5.87 -20.34 15.75
C ILE A 347 -4.37 -20.14 15.52
N ASP A 348 -3.68 -19.60 16.51
CA ASP A 348 -2.25 -19.36 16.44
C ASP A 348 -1.43 -20.59 16.91
N ASP A 349 -0.10 -20.51 16.83
CA ASP A 349 0.80 -21.59 17.25
C ASP A 349 0.83 -21.80 18.78
N HIS A 350 0.25 -20.89 19.56
CA HIS A 350 0.02 -21.03 21.01
C HIS A 350 -1.35 -21.60 21.34
N HIS A 351 -2.10 -22.08 20.33
CA HIS A 351 -3.48 -22.57 20.44
C HIS A 351 -4.49 -21.52 20.95
N VAL A 352 -4.21 -20.23 20.76
CA VAL A 352 -5.17 -19.18 21.06
C VAL A 352 -6.12 -19.05 19.88
N LEU A 353 -7.41 -19.22 20.15
CA LEU A 353 -8.49 -19.01 19.20
C LEU A 353 -8.88 -17.51 19.21
N THR A 354 -8.73 -16.86 18.08
CA THR A 354 -9.29 -15.51 17.85
C THR A 354 -10.53 -15.63 17.00
N LEU A 355 -11.62 -15.05 17.44
CA LEU A 355 -12.91 -15.02 16.76
C LEU A 355 -13.37 -13.57 16.62
N THR A 356 -13.70 -13.15 15.41
CA THR A 356 -14.38 -11.88 15.15
C THR A 356 -15.69 -12.13 14.42
N MET A 357 -16.70 -11.38 14.82
CA MET A 357 -18.03 -11.42 14.22
C MET A 357 -18.45 -10.01 13.82
N LEU A 358 -18.98 -9.89 12.62
CA LEU A 358 -19.44 -8.64 12.07
C LEU A 358 -20.93 -8.72 11.79
N ASN A 359 -21.71 -7.87 12.48
CA ASN A 359 -23.13 -7.70 12.22
C ASN A 359 -23.32 -6.65 11.12
N LEU A 360 -23.96 -7.05 10.02
CA LEU A 360 -24.21 -6.19 8.87
C LEU A 360 -25.65 -5.65 8.82
N ASN A 361 -26.43 -5.90 9.84
CA ASN A 361 -27.78 -5.34 9.93
C ASN A 361 -27.70 -3.86 10.32
N TRP A 362 -28.48 -3.04 9.61
CA TRP A 362 -28.63 -1.61 9.92
C TRP A 362 -29.37 -1.43 11.25
#